data_a173ee28b08c1093f75785bd4c5929d2
#
_entry.id   a173ee28b08c1093f75785bd4c5929d2
#
_cell.length_a   1.000
_cell.length_b   1.000
_cell.length_c   1.000
_cell.angle_alpha   90.00
_cell.angle_beta   90.00
_cell.angle_gamma   90.00
#
_symmetry.space_group_name_H-M   'P 1'
#
loop_
_entity.id
_entity.type
_entity.pdbx_description
1 polymer ?
#
loop_
_entity_poly.entity_id
_entity_poly.type
_entity_poly.pdbx_seq_one_letter_code
_entity_poly.pdbx_strand_id
1 'polypeptide(L)'
;MKKNGFIATSLIHSFFLAFVALVSVILTTYSYYRIILNTLNKDILSSLNTEIQSKYITLENLIQNGSFEDGTNKWESQLNVEIPASSDNISAHGANSLRLNTGNYTANSQVQQPVVVPNNIASISGTHTYYLRFRIFRNGNLVFSGGDANAYANISVAPDSKIGLGGVFTNWSLESMIIEDIVTSNITVNFTVNNSVLDHQGKTDTDVGGRALSVYIDDVMLIDVTELSSKLGLSGDALKNRLDGTNCGATDWDCQNHKLEYFDNKYSYELD
;
A
#
# COMPACT_ATOMS: atom_id res chain seq x y z
N MET A 1 -7.76 -38.62 -87.07
CA MET A 1 -6.86 -38.02 -86.09
C MET A 1 -7.64 -37.20 -85.07
N LYS A 2 -8.29 -37.78 -84.02
CA LYS A 2 -8.99 -37.02 -82.96
C LYS A 2 -8.90 -37.67 -81.58
N LYS A 3 -8.03 -38.65 -81.34
CA LYS A 3 -7.91 -39.32 -80.04
C LYS A 3 -6.90 -38.65 -79.07
N ASN A 4 -5.91 -37.89 -79.55
CA ASN A 4 -4.84 -37.37 -78.74
C ASN A 4 -5.27 -36.15 -77.95
N GLY A 5 -6.27 -35.32 -78.36
CA GLY A 5 -6.77 -34.16 -77.66
C GLY A 5 -7.59 -34.51 -76.42
N PHE A 6 -8.32 -35.61 -76.43
CA PHE A 6 -9.16 -36.01 -75.31
C PHE A 6 -8.35 -36.54 -74.12
N ILE A 7 -7.26 -37.25 -74.40
CA ILE A 7 -6.38 -37.83 -73.39
C ILE A 7 -5.65 -36.69 -72.68
N ALA A 8 -5.18 -35.63 -73.41
CA ALA A 8 -4.49 -34.51 -72.85
C ALA A 8 -5.39 -33.65 -71.91
N THR A 9 -6.66 -33.40 -72.29
CA THR A 9 -7.62 -32.67 -71.47
C THR A 9 -7.99 -33.42 -70.18
N SER A 10 -8.19 -34.74 -70.29
CA SER A 10 -8.47 -35.59 -69.12
C SER A 10 -7.29 -35.59 -68.12
N LEU A 11 -6.06 -35.63 -68.63
CA LEU A 11 -4.86 -35.58 -67.78
C LEU A 11 -4.72 -34.24 -67.06
N ILE A 12 -4.95 -33.13 -67.75
CA ILE A 12 -4.93 -31.78 -67.17
C ILE A 12 -5.97 -31.61 -66.05
N HIS A 13 -7.19 -32.13 -66.27
CA HIS A 13 -8.24 -32.13 -65.26
C HIS A 13 -7.84 -32.94 -64.01
N SER A 14 -7.25 -34.11 -64.20
CA SER A 14 -6.78 -34.93 -63.07
C SER A 14 -5.69 -34.28 -62.30
N PHE A 15 -4.74 -33.61 -62.94
CA PHE A 15 -3.69 -32.83 -62.27
C PHE A 15 -4.29 -31.63 -61.50
N PHE A 16 -5.24 -30.90 -62.09
CA PHE A 16 -5.90 -29.79 -61.43
C PHE A 16 -6.68 -30.24 -60.19
N LEU A 17 -7.44 -31.33 -60.26
CA LEU A 17 -8.15 -31.89 -59.11
C LEU A 17 -7.18 -32.33 -57.99
N ALA A 18 -6.08 -33.00 -58.37
CA ALA A 18 -5.05 -33.40 -57.41
C ALA A 18 -4.39 -32.19 -56.75
N PHE A 19 -4.11 -31.13 -57.50
CA PHE A 19 -3.56 -29.88 -56.97
C PHE A 19 -4.52 -29.20 -56.00
N VAL A 20 -5.82 -29.07 -56.35
CA VAL A 20 -6.83 -28.49 -55.46
C VAL A 20 -6.99 -29.31 -54.19
N ALA A 21 -6.98 -30.64 -54.28
CA ALA A 21 -7.02 -31.50 -53.10
C ALA A 21 -5.82 -31.30 -52.20
N LEU A 22 -4.59 -31.20 -52.75
CA LEU A 22 -3.38 -30.96 -52.00
C LEU A 22 -3.40 -29.60 -51.29
N VAL A 23 -3.81 -28.54 -51.99
CA VAL A 23 -3.95 -27.21 -51.41
C VAL A 23 -4.98 -27.20 -50.28
N SER A 24 -6.11 -27.89 -50.47
CA SER A 24 -7.13 -28.00 -49.41
C SER A 24 -6.61 -28.71 -48.17
N VAL A 25 -5.84 -29.77 -48.30
CA VAL A 25 -5.22 -30.50 -47.19
C VAL A 25 -4.23 -29.58 -46.46
N ILE A 26 -3.38 -28.83 -47.16
CA ILE A 26 -2.41 -27.90 -46.58
C ILE A 26 -3.13 -26.80 -45.80
N LEU A 27 -4.15 -26.18 -46.36
CA LEU A 27 -4.92 -25.13 -45.73
C LEU A 27 -5.65 -25.61 -44.46
N THR A 28 -6.24 -26.81 -44.54
CA THR A 28 -6.94 -27.41 -43.40
C THR A 28 -5.96 -27.75 -42.29
N THR A 29 -4.82 -28.33 -42.61
CA THR A 29 -3.78 -28.68 -41.65
C THR A 29 -3.20 -27.40 -40.98
N TYR A 30 -2.94 -26.34 -41.76
CA TYR A 30 -2.48 -25.07 -41.27
C TYR A 30 -3.50 -24.41 -40.34
N SER A 31 -4.79 -24.42 -40.71
CA SER A 31 -5.87 -23.87 -39.90
C SER A 31 -6.00 -24.60 -38.57
N TYR A 32 -5.95 -25.92 -38.60
CA TYR A 32 -6.00 -26.78 -37.41
C TYR A 32 -4.80 -26.54 -36.48
N TYR A 33 -3.60 -26.46 -37.05
CA TYR A 33 -2.39 -26.14 -36.28
C TYR A 33 -2.46 -24.75 -35.61
N ARG A 34 -2.99 -23.76 -36.31
CA ARG A 34 -3.18 -22.41 -35.77
C ARG A 34 -4.19 -22.37 -34.64
N ILE A 35 -5.27 -23.14 -34.71
CA ILE A 35 -6.27 -23.26 -33.64
C ILE A 35 -5.63 -23.89 -32.40
N ILE A 36 -4.88 -24.97 -32.54
CA ILE A 36 -4.19 -25.65 -31.45
C ILE A 36 -3.21 -24.70 -30.75
N LEU A 37 -2.38 -23.98 -31.51
CA LEU A 37 -1.42 -23.03 -30.94
C LEU A 37 -2.11 -21.90 -30.15
N ASN A 38 -3.21 -21.36 -30.70
CA ASN A 38 -3.94 -20.30 -30.01
C ASN A 38 -4.59 -20.80 -28.71
N THR A 39 -5.13 -22.03 -28.73
CA THR A 39 -5.73 -22.64 -27.54
C THR A 39 -4.67 -22.94 -26.50
N LEU A 40 -3.55 -23.53 -26.88
CA LEU A 40 -2.44 -23.86 -26.01
C LEU A 40 -1.84 -22.59 -25.34
N ASN A 41 -1.63 -21.54 -26.14
CA ASN A 41 -1.15 -20.26 -25.61
C ASN A 41 -2.14 -19.62 -24.62
N LYS A 42 -3.43 -19.69 -24.89
CA LYS A 42 -4.48 -19.19 -24.01
C LYS A 42 -4.52 -19.95 -22.69
N ASP A 43 -4.41 -21.27 -22.74
CA ASP A 43 -4.42 -22.13 -21.55
C ASP A 43 -3.17 -21.92 -20.70
N ILE A 44 -1.99 -21.78 -21.32
CA ILE A 44 -0.74 -21.48 -20.62
C ILE A 44 -0.81 -20.10 -19.97
N LEU A 45 -1.27 -19.08 -20.69
CA LEU A 45 -1.41 -17.72 -20.14
C LEU A 45 -2.43 -17.69 -19.00
N SER A 46 -3.53 -18.44 -19.11
CA SER A 46 -4.53 -18.54 -18.04
C SER A 46 -3.97 -19.21 -16.79
N SER A 47 -3.23 -20.31 -16.94
CA SER A 47 -2.63 -21.02 -15.80
C SER A 47 -1.54 -20.18 -15.12
N LEU A 48 -0.66 -19.54 -15.90
CA LEU A 48 0.35 -18.62 -15.36
C LEU A 48 -0.28 -17.44 -14.61
N ASN A 49 -1.33 -16.84 -15.18
CA ASN A 49 -2.02 -15.74 -14.50
C ASN A 49 -2.68 -16.20 -13.19
N THR A 50 -3.25 -17.39 -13.17
CA THR A 50 -3.83 -17.98 -11.95
C THR A 50 -2.75 -18.24 -10.90
N GLU A 51 -1.60 -18.79 -11.30
CA GLU A 51 -0.47 -19.03 -10.40
C GLU A 51 0.08 -17.73 -9.84
N ILE A 52 0.28 -16.69 -10.66
CA ILE A 52 0.72 -15.37 -10.21
C ILE A 52 -0.29 -14.77 -9.23
N GLN A 53 -1.59 -14.80 -9.54
CA GLN A 53 -2.62 -14.26 -8.64
C GLN A 53 -2.73 -15.03 -7.32
N SER A 54 -2.36 -16.32 -7.30
CA SER A 54 -2.34 -17.09 -6.06
C SER A 54 -1.15 -16.77 -5.17
N LYS A 55 -0.05 -16.26 -5.76
CA LYS A 55 1.20 -15.98 -5.08
C LYS A 55 1.32 -14.53 -4.57
N TYR A 56 0.61 -13.61 -5.18
CA TYR A 56 0.73 -12.18 -4.86
C TYR A 56 -0.61 -11.56 -4.49
N ILE A 57 -0.58 -10.65 -3.51
CA ILE A 57 -1.69 -9.76 -3.17
C ILE A 57 -1.29 -8.34 -3.49
N THR A 58 -2.16 -7.61 -4.19
CA THR A 58 -1.96 -6.18 -4.40
C THR A 58 -2.49 -5.41 -3.20
N LEU A 59 -1.59 -4.75 -2.48
CA LEU A 59 -1.88 -3.80 -1.42
C LEU A 59 -1.90 -2.38 -2.00
N GLU A 60 -2.84 -1.57 -1.56
CA GLU A 60 -3.00 -0.19 -1.98
C GLU A 60 -2.89 0.73 -0.75
N ASN A 61 -2.01 1.74 -0.84
CA ASN A 61 -1.98 2.80 0.17
C ASN A 61 -3.17 3.73 -0.07
N LEU A 62 -4.09 3.78 0.87
CA LEU A 62 -5.28 4.62 0.82
C LEU A 62 -4.99 6.08 1.17
N ILE A 63 -3.83 6.37 1.79
CA ILE A 63 -3.35 7.72 2.06
C ILE A 63 -2.70 8.30 0.81
N GLN A 64 -3.07 9.53 0.49
CA GLN A 64 -2.43 10.31 -0.58
C GLN A 64 -1.44 11.30 0.04
N ASN A 65 -0.27 11.45 -0.57
CA ASN A 65 0.78 12.34 -0.08
C ASN A 65 1.16 12.05 1.39
N GLY A 66 1.34 10.78 1.73
CA GLY A 66 1.72 10.35 3.08
C GLY A 66 3.17 10.66 3.43
N SER A 67 4.02 10.92 2.44
CA SER A 67 5.40 11.39 2.57
C SER A 67 5.52 12.92 2.64
N PHE A 68 4.42 13.66 2.54
CA PHE A 68 4.36 15.13 2.58
C PHE A 68 5.23 15.86 1.53
N GLU A 69 5.67 15.17 0.47
CA GLU A 69 6.50 15.76 -0.59
C GLU A 69 5.76 16.84 -1.40
N ASP A 70 4.42 16.78 -1.43
CA ASP A 70 3.56 17.83 -1.98
C ASP A 70 2.97 18.73 -0.86
N GLY A 71 3.78 19.05 0.13
CA GLY A 71 3.35 19.85 1.27
C GLY A 71 2.22 19.19 2.06
N THR A 72 1.21 19.96 2.47
CA THR A 72 0.01 19.46 3.15
C THR A 72 -1.14 19.16 2.19
N ASN A 73 -0.89 19.08 0.89
CA ASN A 73 -1.90 18.73 -0.10
C ASN A 73 -2.56 17.38 0.25
N LYS A 74 -3.88 17.29 0.14
CA LYS A 74 -4.73 16.15 0.56
C LYS A 74 -4.99 16.04 2.07
N TRP A 75 -4.30 16.81 2.89
CA TRP A 75 -4.54 16.87 4.32
C TRP A 75 -5.40 18.06 4.70
N GLU A 76 -6.39 17.84 5.53
CA GLU A 76 -7.42 18.80 5.92
C GLU A 76 -7.35 19.14 7.41
N SER A 77 -8.19 20.09 7.85
CA SER A 77 -8.31 20.51 9.26
C SER A 77 -6.95 20.82 9.91
N GLN A 78 -6.11 21.54 9.18
CA GLN A 78 -4.77 21.87 9.60
C GLN A 78 -4.82 22.94 10.70
N LEU A 79 -4.45 22.55 11.91
CA LEU A 79 -4.36 23.44 13.07
C LEU A 79 -3.00 23.27 13.69
N ASN A 80 -2.22 24.35 13.77
CA ASN A 80 -0.88 24.40 14.39
C ASN A 80 0.05 23.28 13.85
N VAL A 81 0.07 23.14 12.53
CA VAL A 81 0.89 22.19 11.76
C VAL A 81 1.57 22.91 10.61
N GLU A 82 2.73 22.42 10.20
CA GLU A 82 3.47 22.96 9.06
C GLU A 82 4.36 21.91 8.40
N ILE A 83 4.80 22.19 7.18
CA ILE A 83 5.99 21.57 6.59
C ILE A 83 7.16 22.47 6.93
N PRO A 84 8.16 22.02 7.70
CA PRO A 84 9.27 22.85 8.11
C PRO A 84 10.07 23.39 6.92
N ALA A 85 10.67 24.58 7.08
CA ALA A 85 11.60 25.08 6.07
C ALA A 85 12.81 24.14 5.92
N SER A 86 13.42 24.13 4.74
CA SER A 86 14.49 23.18 4.38
C SER A 86 15.70 23.17 5.35
N SER A 87 15.95 24.26 6.07
CA SER A 87 17.00 24.33 7.10
C SER A 87 16.67 23.54 8.37
N ASP A 88 15.38 23.34 8.66
CA ASP A 88 14.87 22.70 9.87
C ASP A 88 14.17 21.38 9.55
N ASN A 89 14.21 20.97 8.27
CA ASN A 89 13.50 19.81 7.81
C ASN A 89 14.19 18.52 8.25
N ILE A 90 13.44 17.73 8.99
CA ILE A 90 13.78 16.37 9.37
C ILE A 90 12.78 15.49 8.63
N SER A 91 13.24 14.63 7.72
CA SER A 91 12.40 13.67 7.00
C SER A 91 12.88 12.24 7.21
N ALA A 92 11.97 11.29 7.18
CA ALA A 92 12.29 9.87 7.19
C ALA A 92 12.52 9.36 5.77
N HIS A 93 11.77 9.95 4.82
CA HIS A 93 11.85 9.66 3.39
C HIS A 93 11.69 10.96 2.61
N GLY A 94 12.40 11.09 1.49
CA GLY A 94 12.33 12.30 0.68
C GLY A 94 12.90 13.55 1.35
N ALA A 95 12.25 14.70 1.13
CA ALA A 95 12.72 15.99 1.57
C ALA A 95 11.84 16.63 2.66
N ASN A 96 10.60 16.18 2.84
CA ASN A 96 9.61 16.81 3.69
C ASN A 96 9.07 15.88 4.77
N SER A 97 8.52 16.44 5.82
CA SER A 97 7.73 15.78 6.85
C SER A 97 6.72 16.77 7.43
N LEU A 98 5.68 16.27 8.06
CA LEU A 98 4.71 17.11 8.76
C LEU A 98 5.17 17.34 10.20
N ARG A 99 5.17 18.61 10.64
CA ARG A 99 5.44 19.00 12.02
C ARG A 99 4.14 19.36 12.74
N LEU A 100 3.88 18.74 13.87
CA LEU A 100 2.86 19.12 14.84
C LEU A 100 3.48 20.00 15.95
N ASN A 101 2.68 20.84 16.58
CA ASN A 101 3.13 21.79 17.63
C ASN A 101 4.19 22.79 17.12
N THR A 102 3.82 23.65 16.22
CA THR A 102 4.73 24.58 15.52
C THR A 102 5.19 25.77 16.36
N GLY A 103 5.55 25.55 17.61
CA GLY A 103 6.10 26.59 18.50
C GLY A 103 5.10 27.22 19.48
N ASN A 104 3.82 26.85 19.41
CA ASN A 104 2.83 27.22 20.41
C ASN A 104 2.40 25.99 21.22
N TYR A 105 3.14 25.71 22.28
CA TYR A 105 2.94 24.54 23.15
C TYR A 105 1.63 24.55 23.94
N THR A 106 0.91 25.66 23.93
CA THR A 106 -0.39 25.77 24.60
C THR A 106 -1.58 25.56 23.64
N ALA A 107 -1.32 25.46 22.35
CA ALA A 107 -2.35 25.29 21.35
C ALA A 107 -2.49 23.83 20.95
N ASN A 108 -3.71 23.43 20.64
CA ASN A 108 -3.98 22.13 20.02
C ASN A 108 -3.36 22.07 18.62
N SER A 109 -2.96 20.88 18.22
CA SER A 109 -2.55 20.58 16.85
C SER A 109 -3.44 19.47 16.31
N GLN A 110 -3.83 19.61 15.06
CA GLN A 110 -4.63 18.60 14.37
C GLN A 110 -4.40 18.63 12.87
N VAL A 111 -4.35 17.45 12.30
CA VAL A 111 -4.41 17.25 10.84
C VAL A 111 -5.16 15.97 10.57
N GLN A 112 -5.91 15.94 9.49
CA GLN A 112 -6.67 14.75 9.11
C GLN A 112 -6.67 14.55 7.60
N GLN A 113 -6.85 13.30 7.18
CA GLN A 113 -7.09 12.97 5.79
C GLN A 113 -8.33 12.07 5.69
N PRO A 114 -9.42 12.54 5.04
CA PRO A 114 -10.49 11.67 4.58
C PRO A 114 -9.95 10.68 3.55
N VAL A 115 -10.29 9.41 3.75
CA VAL A 115 -9.85 8.33 2.88
C VAL A 115 -11.01 7.86 2.03
N VAL A 116 -10.80 7.86 0.72
CA VAL A 116 -11.74 7.30 -0.24
C VAL A 116 -11.39 5.82 -0.43
N VAL A 117 -12.17 4.94 0.21
CA VAL A 117 -12.00 3.49 0.01
C VAL A 117 -12.49 3.12 -1.39
N PRO A 118 -11.65 2.50 -2.24
CA PRO A 118 -12.03 2.11 -3.59
C PRO A 118 -13.24 1.17 -3.62
N ASN A 119 -14.10 1.29 -4.63
CA ASN A 119 -15.33 0.49 -4.75
C ASN A 119 -15.09 -1.03 -4.77
N ASN A 120 -13.94 -1.48 -5.29
CA ASN A 120 -13.57 -2.89 -5.27
C ASN A 120 -13.31 -3.42 -3.86
N ILE A 121 -12.84 -2.57 -2.94
CA ILE A 121 -12.68 -2.88 -1.51
C ILE A 121 -14.02 -2.70 -0.81
N ALA A 122 -14.69 -1.56 -1.02
CA ALA A 122 -15.98 -1.25 -0.39
C ALA A 122 -17.12 -2.23 -0.75
N SER A 123 -17.01 -2.94 -1.88
CA SER A 123 -17.99 -3.94 -2.32
C SER A 123 -17.81 -5.32 -1.66
N ILE A 124 -16.72 -5.55 -0.93
CA ILE A 124 -16.54 -6.78 -0.15
C ILE A 124 -17.54 -6.73 1.00
N SER A 125 -18.48 -7.66 1.00
CA SER A 125 -19.45 -7.78 2.09
C SER A 125 -18.75 -8.36 3.33
N GLY A 126 -18.70 -7.59 4.40
CA GLY A 126 -18.10 -8.05 5.64
C GLY A 126 -17.38 -6.96 6.41
N THR A 127 -16.58 -7.38 7.36
CA THR A 127 -15.69 -6.49 8.11
C THR A 127 -14.35 -6.38 7.43
N HIS A 128 -13.74 -5.21 7.53
CA HIS A 128 -12.41 -4.92 7.00
C HIS A 128 -11.38 -4.85 8.12
N THR A 129 -10.16 -5.23 7.80
CA THR A 129 -8.98 -5.08 8.66
C THR A 129 -8.04 -4.08 8.01
N TYR A 130 -7.71 -3.02 8.73
CA TYR A 130 -6.80 -1.99 8.26
C TYR A 130 -5.48 -2.02 9.02
N TYR A 131 -4.41 -1.73 8.32
CA TYR A 131 -3.09 -1.48 8.86
C TYR A 131 -2.76 -0.01 8.71
N LEU A 132 -2.73 0.73 9.83
CA LEU A 132 -2.24 2.11 9.91
C LEU A 132 -0.79 2.08 10.34
N ARG A 133 0.05 2.82 9.63
CA ARG A 133 1.47 2.91 9.90
C ARG A 133 1.98 4.30 9.52
N PHE A 134 2.97 4.80 10.28
CA PHE A 134 3.70 6.02 9.97
C PHE A 134 5.06 6.00 10.65
N ARG A 135 5.96 6.87 10.20
CA ARG A 135 7.19 7.17 10.92
C ARG A 135 7.00 8.41 11.78
N ILE A 136 7.62 8.41 12.95
CA ILE A 136 7.55 9.52 13.89
C ILE A 136 8.96 9.86 14.39
N PHE A 137 9.24 11.14 14.45
CA PHE A 137 10.43 11.68 15.10
C PHE A 137 9.98 12.67 16.18
N ARG A 138 10.54 12.54 17.37
CA ARG A 138 10.25 13.41 18.52
C ARG A 138 11.53 14.11 18.92
N ASN A 139 11.49 15.42 18.89
CA ASN A 139 12.64 16.22 19.32
C ASN A 139 12.65 16.34 20.84
N GLY A 140 13.49 15.57 21.51
CA GLY A 140 13.60 15.55 22.96
C GLY A 140 12.57 14.65 23.65
N ASN A 141 12.38 14.86 24.94
CA ASN A 141 11.40 14.14 25.75
C ASN A 141 10.07 14.89 25.75
N LEU A 142 9.09 14.38 25.01
CA LEU A 142 7.77 14.98 24.91
C LEU A 142 6.78 14.24 25.78
N VAL A 143 6.31 14.89 26.83
CA VAL A 143 5.23 14.39 27.67
C VAL A 143 4.02 15.28 27.47
N PHE A 144 2.98 14.72 26.89
CA PHE A 144 1.73 15.45 26.66
C PHE A 144 0.78 15.34 27.86
N SER A 145 0.04 16.41 28.13
CA SER A 145 -1.02 16.42 29.14
C SER A 145 -2.08 15.38 28.80
N GLY A 146 -2.36 14.47 29.73
CA GLY A 146 -3.30 13.36 29.50
C GLY A 146 -2.74 12.21 28.68
N GLY A 147 -1.46 12.24 28.35
CA GLY A 147 -0.79 11.15 27.60
C GLY A 147 -1.47 10.84 26.27
N ASP A 148 -1.56 9.56 25.93
CA ASP A 148 -2.13 9.07 24.66
C ASP A 148 -3.63 9.38 24.49
N ALA A 149 -4.33 9.77 25.56
CA ALA A 149 -5.71 10.24 25.46
C ALA A 149 -5.83 11.57 24.70
N ASN A 150 -4.78 12.40 24.75
CA ASN A 150 -4.78 13.74 24.19
C ASN A 150 -3.77 13.97 23.06
N ALA A 151 -2.80 13.07 22.90
CA ALA A 151 -1.80 13.15 21.82
C ALA A 151 -1.68 11.79 21.12
N TYR A 152 -2.35 11.64 19.99
CA TYR A 152 -2.51 10.34 19.33
C TYR A 152 -2.72 10.44 17.82
N ALA A 153 -2.46 9.31 17.15
CA ALA A 153 -2.97 9.00 15.82
C ALA A 153 -4.07 7.94 15.92
N ASN A 154 -5.14 8.07 15.15
CA ASN A 154 -6.20 7.07 15.04
C ASN A 154 -6.93 7.15 13.69
N ILE A 155 -7.89 6.25 13.50
CA ILE A 155 -8.90 6.37 12.44
C ILE A 155 -10.27 6.68 13.05
N SER A 156 -11.09 7.46 12.31
CA SER A 156 -12.38 7.96 12.81
C SER A 156 -13.39 6.87 13.20
N VAL A 157 -13.30 5.71 12.55
CA VAL A 157 -14.21 4.57 12.74
C VAL A 157 -13.83 3.64 13.90
N ALA A 158 -12.64 3.83 14.47
CA ALA A 158 -12.15 3.11 15.64
C ALA A 158 -11.47 4.12 16.60
N PRO A 159 -12.22 5.04 17.21
CA PRO A 159 -11.67 6.17 17.97
C PRO A 159 -10.91 5.74 19.24
N ASP A 160 -11.16 4.55 19.74
CA ASP A 160 -10.49 3.99 20.91
C ASP A 160 -9.16 3.30 20.56
N SER A 161 -8.97 2.92 19.29
CA SER A 161 -7.70 2.39 18.79
C SER A 161 -6.76 3.55 18.48
N LYS A 162 -5.74 3.76 19.32
CA LYS A 162 -4.86 4.93 19.29
C LYS A 162 -3.39 4.53 19.33
N ILE A 163 -2.57 5.26 18.58
CA ILE A 163 -1.11 5.23 18.71
C ILE A 163 -0.69 6.53 19.40
N GLY A 164 -0.03 6.43 20.55
CA GLY A 164 0.46 7.59 21.29
C GLY A 164 1.56 8.34 20.54
N LEU A 165 1.52 9.68 20.57
CA LEU A 165 2.51 10.54 19.93
C LEU A 165 3.60 11.02 20.89
N GLY A 166 3.49 10.75 22.19
CA GLY A 166 4.48 11.11 23.22
C GLY A 166 5.68 10.16 23.27
N GLY A 167 6.69 10.52 24.05
CA GLY A 167 7.85 9.67 24.31
C GLY A 167 9.20 10.34 24.06
N VAL A 168 10.28 9.57 24.26
CA VAL A 168 11.67 9.99 24.06
C VAL A 168 12.23 9.31 22.84
N PHE A 169 12.50 10.08 21.78
CA PHE A 169 13.14 9.53 20.58
C PHE A 169 14.09 10.56 19.98
N THR A 170 15.29 10.09 19.67
CA THR A 170 16.32 10.87 18.98
C THR A 170 16.46 10.46 17.51
N ASN A 171 15.72 9.45 17.09
CA ASN A 171 15.71 8.91 15.74
C ASN A 171 14.27 8.67 15.29
N TRP A 172 14.07 8.54 13.98
CA TRP A 172 12.81 8.09 13.42
C TRP A 172 12.45 6.70 13.94
N SER A 173 11.26 6.56 14.48
CA SER A 173 10.68 5.27 14.84
C SER A 173 9.49 4.94 13.96
N LEU A 174 9.24 3.66 13.75
CA LEU A 174 8.06 3.14 13.10
C LEU A 174 6.98 2.91 14.15
N GLU A 175 5.81 3.50 13.92
CA GLU A 175 4.62 3.25 14.71
C GLU A 175 3.54 2.64 13.81
N SER A 176 2.84 1.64 14.30
CA SER A 176 1.81 0.94 13.54
C SER A 176 0.76 0.28 14.42
N MET A 177 -0.42 0.04 13.85
CA MET A 177 -1.47 -0.76 14.48
C MET A 177 -2.32 -1.48 13.45
N ILE A 178 -2.91 -2.60 13.86
CA ILE A 178 -3.99 -3.28 13.16
C ILE A 178 -5.31 -2.83 13.76
N ILE A 179 -6.29 -2.57 12.89
CA ILE A 179 -7.63 -2.13 13.25
C ILE A 179 -8.60 -3.09 12.57
N GLU A 180 -9.30 -3.87 13.36
CA GLU A 180 -10.15 -4.97 12.89
C GLU A 180 -11.64 -4.59 12.97
N ASP A 181 -12.49 -5.39 12.34
CA ASP A 181 -13.95 -5.33 12.41
C ASP A 181 -14.60 -4.02 11.90
N ILE A 182 -13.97 -3.38 10.93
CA ILE A 182 -14.48 -2.13 10.36
C ILE A 182 -15.50 -2.41 9.25
N VAL A 183 -16.71 -1.90 9.40
CA VAL A 183 -17.87 -2.14 8.50
C VAL A 183 -18.19 -0.96 7.58
N THR A 184 -17.41 0.10 7.58
CA THR A 184 -17.68 1.34 6.82
C THR A 184 -16.54 1.69 5.87
N SER A 185 -16.92 2.30 4.74
CA SER A 185 -16.00 2.87 3.76
C SER A 185 -15.61 4.34 4.01
N ASN A 186 -16.25 4.99 4.99
CA ASN A 186 -15.93 6.38 5.34
C ASN A 186 -14.93 6.40 6.48
N ILE A 187 -13.68 6.57 6.14
CA ILE A 187 -12.55 6.54 7.06
C ILE A 187 -11.85 7.89 7.03
N THR A 188 -11.40 8.37 8.17
CA THR A 188 -10.51 9.54 8.25
C THR A 188 -9.35 9.18 9.16
N VAL A 189 -8.13 9.37 8.67
CA VAL A 189 -6.92 9.26 9.50
C VAL A 189 -6.68 10.60 10.18
N ASN A 190 -6.49 10.58 11.49
CA ASN A 190 -6.28 11.77 12.31
C ASN A 190 -4.96 11.70 13.07
N PHE A 191 -4.28 12.82 13.12
CA PHE A 191 -3.21 13.11 14.09
C PHE A 191 -3.68 14.27 14.94
N THR A 192 -3.70 14.08 16.25
CA THR A 192 -4.31 15.03 17.19
C THR A 192 -3.43 15.24 18.40
N VAL A 193 -3.26 16.50 18.79
CA VAL A 193 -2.71 16.92 20.09
C VAL A 193 -3.67 17.92 20.70
N ASN A 194 -4.40 17.51 21.73
CA ASN A 194 -5.47 18.31 22.35
C ASN A 194 -4.99 19.21 23.51
N ASN A 195 -3.75 19.03 23.96
CA ASN A 195 -3.19 19.80 25.06
C ASN A 195 -1.73 20.13 24.82
N SER A 196 -1.23 21.09 25.60
CA SER A 196 0.17 21.47 25.56
C SER A 196 1.10 20.35 26.02
N VAL A 197 2.34 20.44 25.60
CA VAL A 197 3.43 19.65 26.16
C VAL A 197 3.59 20.01 27.64
N LEU A 198 3.55 19.02 28.54
CA LEU A 198 3.67 19.22 29.98
C LEU A 198 5.11 19.40 30.45
N ASP A 199 5.99 18.59 29.91
CA ASP A 199 7.37 18.50 30.33
C ASP A 199 8.30 18.46 29.13
N HIS A 200 9.19 19.38 29.09
CA HIS A 200 10.31 19.46 28.16
C HIS A 200 11.64 19.48 28.93
N GLN A 201 11.66 18.90 30.14
CA GLN A 201 12.83 18.83 31.02
C GLN A 201 13.46 20.20 31.32
N GLY A 202 12.60 21.23 31.42
CA GLY A 202 13.04 22.60 31.66
C GLY A 202 13.79 23.25 30.51
N LYS A 203 13.80 22.62 29.32
CA LYS A 203 14.43 23.17 28.12
C LYS A 203 13.45 24.04 27.35
N THR A 204 13.97 25.14 26.83
CA THR A 204 13.27 26.03 25.90
C THR A 204 13.61 25.64 24.44
N ASP A 205 12.92 26.20 23.46
CA ASP A 205 13.23 26.04 22.03
C ASP A 205 14.69 26.38 21.71
N THR A 206 15.27 27.34 22.41
CA THR A 206 16.67 27.72 22.25
C THR A 206 17.64 26.68 22.77
N ASP A 207 17.25 25.90 23.80
CA ASP A 207 18.08 24.87 24.42
C ASP A 207 18.19 23.59 23.53
N VAL A 208 17.28 23.43 22.60
CA VAL A 208 17.28 22.30 21.61
C VAL A 208 17.75 22.74 20.22
N GLY A 209 18.54 23.78 20.15
CA GLY A 209 19.17 24.24 18.91
C GLY A 209 18.21 24.96 17.96
N GLY A 210 17.19 25.65 18.48
CA GLY A 210 16.20 26.39 17.71
C GLY A 210 15.12 25.50 17.08
N ARG A 211 15.18 24.19 17.32
CA ARG A 211 14.12 23.27 16.91
C ARG A 211 13.10 23.20 18.03
N ALA A 212 11.90 23.64 17.75
CA ALA A 212 10.79 23.52 18.68
C ALA A 212 10.60 22.06 19.12
N LEU A 213 10.19 21.87 20.37
CA LEU A 213 9.79 20.54 20.89
C LEU A 213 8.55 20.07 20.14
N SER A 214 8.74 19.40 19.04
CA SER A 214 7.71 19.06 18.08
C SER A 214 7.73 17.58 17.74
N VAL A 215 6.58 17.10 17.30
CA VAL A 215 6.43 15.78 16.69
C VAL A 215 6.49 15.97 15.18
N TYR A 216 7.31 15.18 14.53
CA TYR A 216 7.36 15.08 13.07
C TYR A 216 6.79 13.75 12.64
N ILE A 217 5.93 13.77 11.63
CA ILE A 217 5.26 12.62 11.06
C ILE A 217 5.66 12.51 9.59
N ASP A 218 5.90 11.28 9.15
CA ASP A 218 6.27 10.97 7.77
C ASP A 218 5.84 9.54 7.38
N ASP A 219 5.88 9.20 6.10
CA ASP A 219 5.62 7.85 5.57
C ASP A 219 4.27 7.28 6.04
N VAL A 220 3.21 8.09 6.02
CA VAL A 220 1.88 7.66 6.48
C VAL A 220 1.25 6.71 5.47
N MET A 221 0.82 5.54 5.94
CA MET A 221 0.08 4.56 5.16
C MET A 221 -1.17 4.08 5.91
N LEU A 222 -2.25 3.93 5.18
CA LEU A 222 -3.42 3.14 5.59
C LEU A 222 -3.71 2.11 4.50
N ILE A 223 -3.70 0.85 4.85
CA ILE A 223 -3.84 -0.26 3.90
C ILE A 223 -4.96 -1.17 4.36
N ASP A 224 -5.88 -1.56 3.45
CA ASP A 224 -6.77 -2.68 3.70
C ASP A 224 -5.99 -3.98 3.56
N VAL A 225 -5.87 -4.71 4.65
CA VAL A 225 -5.13 -5.97 4.75
C VAL A 225 -6.06 -7.17 4.98
N THR A 226 -7.36 -7.03 4.73
CA THR A 226 -8.37 -8.07 4.96
C THR A 226 -8.04 -9.37 4.22
N GLU A 227 -7.74 -9.28 2.93
CA GLU A 227 -7.38 -10.44 2.12
C GLU A 227 -6.06 -11.06 2.59
N LEU A 228 -5.06 -10.23 2.90
CA LEU A 228 -3.76 -10.68 3.39
C LEU A 228 -3.90 -11.39 4.73
N SER A 229 -4.62 -10.80 5.68
CA SER A 229 -4.96 -11.41 6.98
C SER A 229 -5.57 -12.80 6.81
N SER A 230 -6.58 -12.91 5.93
CA SER A 230 -7.25 -14.18 5.64
C SER A 230 -6.32 -15.23 5.03
N LYS A 231 -5.48 -14.85 4.07
CA LYS A 231 -4.56 -15.79 3.40
C LYS A 231 -3.41 -16.25 4.29
N LEU A 232 -2.89 -15.37 5.12
CA LEU A 232 -1.84 -15.71 6.09
C LEU A 232 -2.40 -16.41 7.34
N GLY A 233 -3.70 -16.29 7.62
CA GLY A 233 -4.32 -16.76 8.85
C GLY A 233 -3.82 -16.00 10.08
N LEU A 234 -3.42 -14.73 9.91
CA LEU A 234 -2.87 -13.87 10.96
C LEU A 234 -3.83 -12.72 11.27
N SER A 235 -3.88 -12.30 12.55
CA SER A 235 -4.70 -11.18 13.03
C SER A 235 -3.97 -10.42 14.15
N GLY A 236 -4.46 -9.23 14.49
CA GLY A 236 -3.95 -8.43 15.59
C GLY A 236 -2.43 -8.24 15.58
N ASP A 237 -1.79 -8.46 16.72
CA ASP A 237 -0.34 -8.29 16.88
C ASP A 237 0.50 -9.24 16.02
N ALA A 238 0.02 -10.44 15.71
CA ALA A 238 0.74 -11.37 14.84
C ALA A 238 0.83 -10.83 13.41
N LEU A 239 -0.27 -10.31 12.87
CA LEU A 239 -0.29 -9.64 11.57
C LEU A 239 0.56 -8.36 11.57
N LYS A 240 0.43 -7.54 12.63
CA LYS A 240 1.24 -6.35 12.82
C LYS A 240 2.74 -6.65 12.77
N ASN A 241 3.19 -7.63 13.56
CA ASN A 241 4.60 -8.01 13.63
C ASN A 241 5.13 -8.52 12.29
N ARG A 242 4.30 -9.27 11.55
CA ARG A 242 4.63 -9.73 10.19
C ARG A 242 4.85 -8.55 9.25
N LEU A 243 3.96 -7.56 9.26
CA LEU A 243 4.03 -6.39 8.38
C LEU A 243 5.15 -5.41 8.77
N ASP A 244 5.44 -5.28 10.05
CA ASP A 244 6.52 -4.42 10.56
C ASP A 244 7.91 -5.09 10.46
N GLY A 245 7.97 -6.42 10.33
CA GLY A 245 9.20 -7.20 10.45
C GLY A 245 9.78 -7.14 11.86
N THR A 246 8.92 -7.04 12.88
CA THR A 246 9.29 -6.93 14.30
C THR A 246 8.88 -8.19 15.07
N ASN A 247 9.59 -8.46 16.16
CA ASN A 247 9.35 -9.66 16.99
C ASN A 247 9.36 -10.98 16.21
N CYS A 248 10.06 -10.99 15.08
CA CYS A 248 10.27 -12.19 14.30
C CYS A 248 11.15 -13.18 15.10
N GLY A 249 10.78 -14.45 15.11
CA GLY A 249 11.67 -15.49 15.64
C GLY A 249 13.00 -15.51 14.88
N ALA A 250 14.08 -15.92 15.54
CA ALA A 250 15.41 -15.96 14.91
C ALA A 250 15.46 -16.86 13.64
N THR A 251 14.53 -17.78 13.52
CA THR A 251 14.37 -18.71 12.40
C THR A 251 13.17 -18.38 11.50
N ASP A 252 12.43 -17.33 11.83
CA ASP A 252 11.29 -16.88 11.03
C ASP A 252 11.76 -15.98 9.90
N TRP A 253 12.30 -16.63 8.86
CA TRP A 253 12.81 -15.98 7.68
C TRP A 253 11.73 -15.14 6.97
N ASP A 254 10.51 -15.63 6.95
CA ASP A 254 9.39 -14.99 6.27
C ASP A 254 9.00 -13.68 6.94
N CYS A 255 8.91 -13.67 8.26
CA CYS A 255 8.66 -12.45 9.03
C CYS A 255 9.75 -11.39 8.81
N GLN A 256 11.01 -11.80 8.68
CA GLN A 256 12.13 -10.88 8.50
C GLN A 256 12.22 -10.29 7.09
N ASN A 257 11.80 -11.05 6.07
CA ASN A 257 11.99 -10.69 4.67
C ASN A 257 10.74 -10.14 3.98
N HIS A 258 9.54 -10.37 4.53
CA HIS A 258 8.29 -9.89 3.97
C HIS A 258 7.66 -8.72 4.74
N LYS A 259 8.49 -7.94 5.45
CA LYS A 259 8.04 -6.67 6.04
C LYS A 259 7.64 -5.68 4.96
N LEU A 260 6.61 -4.89 5.24
CA LEU A 260 6.26 -3.78 4.36
C LEU A 260 7.26 -2.63 4.51
N GLU A 261 7.69 -2.09 3.38
CA GLU A 261 8.35 -0.80 3.31
C GLU A 261 7.34 0.27 2.91
N TYR A 262 7.73 1.55 2.99
CA TYR A 262 6.86 2.62 2.56
C TYR A 262 6.63 2.57 1.04
N PHE A 263 5.39 2.80 0.61
CA PHE A 263 5.01 2.97 -0.79
C PHE A 263 3.83 3.94 -0.93
N ASP A 264 3.84 4.75 -1.98
CA ASP A 264 2.83 5.79 -2.19
C ASP A 264 1.50 5.26 -2.73
N ASN A 265 1.53 4.24 -3.59
CA ASN A 265 0.35 3.81 -4.33
C ASN A 265 0.01 2.34 -4.11
N LYS A 266 0.68 1.46 -4.86
CA LYS A 266 0.40 0.01 -4.85
C LYS A 266 1.67 -0.80 -4.68
N TYR A 267 1.54 -1.88 -3.96
CA TYR A 267 2.60 -2.84 -3.73
C TYR A 267 2.08 -4.26 -3.96
N SER A 268 2.89 -5.09 -4.62
CA SER A 268 2.60 -6.51 -4.82
C SER A 268 3.25 -7.31 -3.70
N TYR A 269 2.46 -7.69 -2.70
CA TYR A 269 2.92 -8.50 -1.57
C TYR A 269 3.01 -9.95 -1.98
N GLU A 270 4.18 -10.57 -1.83
CA GLU A 270 4.40 -11.99 -2.11
C GLU A 270 3.94 -12.84 -0.93
N LEU A 271 3.13 -13.84 -1.23
CA LEU A 271 2.74 -14.89 -0.29
C LEU A 271 3.75 -16.04 -0.39
N ASP A 272 4.14 -16.59 0.73
CA ASP A 272 5.08 -17.72 0.80
C ASP A 272 4.50 -19.01 0.26
#